data_e294b17919c0d477d73e0798ef7f59c7
#
_entry.id   e294b17919c0d477d73e0798ef7f59c7
#
_cell.length_a   1.000
_cell.length_b   1.000
_cell.length_c   1.000
_cell.angle_alpha   90.00
_cell.angle_beta   90.00
_cell.angle_gamma   90.00
#
_symmetry.space_group_name_H-M   'P 1'
#
loop_
_entity.id
_entity.type
_entity.pdbx_description
1 polymer ?
#
loop_
_entity_poly.entity_id
_entity_poly.type
_entity_poly.pdbx_seq_one_letter_code
_entity_poly.pdbx_strand_id
1 'polypeptide(L)'
;MILMPRYYSQHGEDCLLWTFFGERANGFYVDVGAFDGRYVSNTYAFEQMGWHGICVEPHPVSFKILRELRTAICVNAACVPDPTTQHATLYMEKLGYLSGLQGEREDDVNRRYEKRGLTFDGFDTVDVPAMTLDRILSENVPGGKPIPIDFLSVDVEGTELDVLRGLDLNAWRPRVLLIETNTPAAWEAMSGYLSGFGYSLARRLAVNSLYVRDPRDVERMQSISVKCWIEPTPHPFGAELTPQQHVTGYQVNVPAEVKPVRKSRLRRLIHRLFGK
;
A
#
# COMPACT_ATOMS: atom_id res chain seq x y z
N MET A 1 -12.98 28.16 2.65
CA MET A 1 -13.63 26.99 3.29
C MET A 1 -12.59 25.87 3.24
N ILE A 2 -12.00 25.52 4.37
CA ILE A 2 -11.04 24.39 4.43
C ILE A 2 -11.90 23.15 4.23
N LEU A 3 -11.76 22.50 3.07
CA LEU A 3 -12.38 21.19 2.84
C LEU A 3 -11.78 20.23 3.88
N MET A 4 -12.63 19.69 4.75
CA MET A 4 -12.21 18.60 5.63
C MET A 4 -11.80 17.42 4.75
N PRO A 5 -10.61 16.84 4.94
CA PRO A 5 -10.17 15.70 4.13
C PRO A 5 -11.12 14.52 4.33
N ARG A 6 -11.41 13.82 3.24
CA ARG A 6 -12.14 12.56 3.23
C ARG A 6 -11.17 11.44 3.05
N TYR A 7 -11.30 10.37 3.81
CA TYR A 7 -10.38 9.24 3.82
C TYR A 7 -11.05 7.99 3.27
N TYR A 8 -10.28 7.13 2.62
CA TYR A 8 -10.79 6.01 1.84
C TYR A 8 -10.08 4.69 2.13
N SER A 9 -8.90 4.73 2.74
CA SER A 9 -8.10 3.53 3.03
C SER A 9 -8.79 2.59 4.02
N GLN A 10 -8.36 1.33 4.04
CA GLN A 10 -9.03 0.29 4.82
C GLN A 10 -8.86 0.47 6.34
N HIS A 11 -7.70 0.95 6.80
CA HIS A 11 -7.37 1.04 8.23
C HIS A 11 -6.95 2.44 8.68
N GLY A 12 -7.15 3.48 7.83
CA GLY A 12 -6.79 4.86 8.12
C GLY A 12 -5.35 5.21 7.74
N GLU A 13 -4.75 4.47 6.82
CA GLU A 13 -3.41 4.70 6.29
C GLU A 13 -3.28 6.10 5.69
N ASP A 14 -4.23 6.50 4.88
CA ASP A 14 -4.29 7.81 4.25
C ASP A 14 -4.44 8.94 5.27
N CYS A 15 -5.24 8.75 6.31
CA CYS A 15 -5.38 9.68 7.42
C CYS A 15 -4.07 9.81 8.22
N LEU A 16 -3.42 8.68 8.54
CA LEU A 16 -2.12 8.66 9.21
C LEU A 16 -1.05 9.39 8.39
N LEU A 17 -0.94 9.07 7.11
CA LEU A 17 0.03 9.68 6.19
C LEU A 17 -0.25 11.18 6.00
N TRP A 18 -1.51 11.59 5.88
CA TRP A 18 -1.87 13.00 5.79
C TRP A 18 -1.37 13.79 7.00
N THR A 19 -1.61 13.29 8.20
CA THR A 19 -1.10 13.89 9.44
C THR A 19 0.43 13.83 9.51
N PHE A 20 1.04 12.72 9.08
CA PHE A 20 2.49 12.59 9.00
C PHE A 20 3.13 13.64 8.09
N PHE A 21 2.54 13.94 6.95
CA PHE A 21 3.04 14.97 6.04
C PHE A 21 2.67 16.41 6.45
N GLY A 22 2.00 16.59 7.59
CA GLY A 22 1.67 17.90 8.15
C GLY A 22 0.52 18.57 7.41
N GLU A 23 -0.40 17.79 6.87
CA GLU A 23 -1.63 18.24 6.22
C GLU A 23 -1.37 19.23 5.06
N ARG A 24 -0.24 19.03 4.38
CA ARG A 24 0.17 19.90 3.28
C ARG A 24 -0.47 19.51 1.95
N ALA A 25 -0.90 20.49 1.18
CA ALA A 25 -1.15 20.31 -0.23
C ALA A 25 0.18 20.18 -1.01
N ASN A 26 0.13 19.65 -2.23
CA ASN A 26 1.27 19.50 -3.13
C ASN A 26 2.33 18.50 -2.62
N GLY A 27 2.12 17.25 -2.88
CA GLY A 27 3.06 16.16 -2.73
C GLY A 27 3.01 15.25 -3.94
N PHE A 28 3.91 14.26 -3.95
CA PHE A 28 3.97 13.27 -5.02
C PHE A 28 3.92 11.86 -4.44
N TYR A 29 2.96 11.08 -4.91
CA TYR A 29 2.80 9.68 -4.53
C TYR A 29 2.96 8.74 -5.72
N VAL A 30 3.26 7.49 -5.42
CA VAL A 30 3.19 6.37 -6.36
C VAL A 30 2.32 5.30 -5.74
N ASP A 31 1.41 4.72 -6.52
CA ASP A 31 0.45 3.71 -6.10
C ASP A 31 0.52 2.51 -7.03
N VAL A 32 1.05 1.40 -6.54
CA VAL A 32 1.21 0.15 -7.29
C VAL A 32 0.22 -0.87 -6.78
N GLY A 33 -0.68 -1.32 -7.65
CA GLY A 33 -1.89 -2.06 -7.29
C GLY A 33 -3.04 -1.10 -6.96
N ALA A 34 -3.23 -0.07 -7.82
CA ALA A 34 -4.18 1.02 -7.54
C ALA A 34 -5.66 0.60 -7.70
N PHE A 35 -5.94 -0.62 -8.16
CA PHE A 35 -7.25 -1.20 -8.39
C PHE A 35 -8.16 -0.28 -9.22
N ASP A 36 -9.36 0.05 -8.72
CA ASP A 36 -10.30 0.99 -9.35
C ASP A 36 -9.97 2.46 -9.08
N GLY A 37 -8.94 2.73 -8.26
CA GLY A 37 -8.47 4.05 -7.89
C GLY A 37 -9.22 4.70 -6.72
N ARG A 38 -10.25 4.07 -6.15
CA ARG A 38 -11.02 4.63 -5.04
C ARG A 38 -11.34 3.64 -3.93
N TYR A 39 -11.75 2.42 -4.26
CA TYR A 39 -12.11 1.41 -3.28
C TYR A 39 -10.89 1.07 -2.41
N VAL A 40 -10.98 1.29 -1.10
CA VAL A 40 -9.92 1.13 -0.10
C VAL A 40 -8.57 1.79 -0.45
N SER A 41 -8.59 2.84 -1.28
CA SER A 41 -7.39 3.48 -1.80
C SER A 41 -6.61 4.23 -0.73
N ASN A 42 -5.30 4.00 -0.69
CA ASN A 42 -4.34 4.72 0.16
C ASN A 42 -3.99 6.11 -0.40
N THR A 43 -4.31 6.39 -1.67
CA THR A 43 -3.82 7.57 -2.40
C THR A 43 -4.92 8.51 -2.89
N TYR A 44 -6.17 8.04 -3.01
CA TYR A 44 -7.26 8.85 -3.56
C TYR A 44 -7.53 10.12 -2.75
N ALA A 45 -7.47 10.02 -1.41
CA ALA A 45 -7.59 11.19 -0.53
C ALA A 45 -6.55 12.28 -0.85
N PHE A 46 -5.30 11.88 -1.10
CA PHE A 46 -4.21 12.80 -1.41
C PHE A 46 -4.44 13.55 -2.72
N GLU A 47 -4.92 12.87 -3.75
CA GLU A 47 -5.27 13.51 -5.01
C GLU A 47 -6.38 14.55 -4.83
N GLN A 48 -7.42 14.23 -4.03
CA GLN A 48 -8.49 15.19 -3.71
C GLN A 48 -7.97 16.41 -2.92
N MET A 49 -6.84 16.28 -2.25
CA MET A 49 -6.16 17.35 -1.51
C MET A 49 -5.05 18.05 -2.30
N GLY A 50 -4.99 17.82 -3.63
CA GLY A 50 -4.09 18.52 -4.55
C GLY A 50 -2.71 17.90 -4.73
N TRP A 51 -2.52 16.65 -4.32
CA TRP A 51 -1.30 15.91 -4.64
C TRP A 51 -1.36 15.35 -6.06
N HIS A 52 -0.18 15.10 -6.60
CA HIS A 52 0.00 14.45 -7.89
C HIS A 52 0.62 13.07 -7.72
N GLY A 53 0.47 12.21 -8.72
CA GLY A 53 1.05 10.88 -8.59
C GLY A 53 0.97 10.03 -9.85
N ILE A 54 1.47 8.80 -9.69
CA ILE A 54 1.39 7.73 -10.69
C ILE A 54 0.65 6.57 -10.04
N CYS A 55 -0.36 6.05 -10.73
CA CYS A 55 -1.10 4.85 -10.36
C CYS A 55 -0.81 3.74 -11.36
N VAL A 56 -0.45 2.57 -10.88
CA VAL A 56 -0.14 1.39 -11.71
C VAL A 56 -1.13 0.28 -11.39
N GLU A 57 -1.77 -0.26 -12.44
CA GLU A 57 -2.78 -1.30 -12.30
C GLU A 57 -2.76 -2.24 -13.51
N PRO A 58 -2.45 -3.54 -13.34
CA PRO A 58 -2.42 -4.49 -14.45
C PRO A 58 -3.81 -4.98 -14.88
N HIS A 59 -4.78 -5.07 -13.95
CA HIS A 59 -6.10 -5.63 -14.24
C HIS A 59 -6.88 -4.77 -15.23
N PRO A 60 -7.22 -5.25 -16.44
CA PRO A 60 -7.69 -4.39 -17.52
C PRO A 60 -9.03 -3.70 -17.23
N VAL A 61 -9.93 -4.35 -16.47
CA VAL A 61 -11.22 -3.77 -16.10
C VAL A 61 -11.05 -2.71 -15.01
N SER A 62 -10.28 -3.02 -13.97
CA SER A 62 -9.97 -2.08 -12.89
C SER A 62 -9.24 -0.86 -13.42
N PHE A 63 -8.25 -1.06 -14.29
CA PHE A 63 -7.53 0.02 -14.95
C PHE A 63 -8.42 0.97 -15.75
N LYS A 64 -9.43 0.46 -16.43
CA LYS A 64 -10.38 1.30 -17.16
C LYS A 64 -11.12 2.24 -16.21
N ILE A 65 -11.59 1.73 -15.07
CA ILE A 65 -12.29 2.52 -14.05
C ILE A 65 -11.30 3.53 -13.42
N LEU A 66 -10.11 3.07 -13.03
CA LEU A 66 -9.03 3.89 -12.50
C LEU A 66 -8.76 5.11 -13.38
N ARG A 67 -8.54 4.90 -14.67
CA ARG A 67 -8.22 5.96 -15.64
C ARG A 67 -9.35 6.97 -15.83
N GLU A 68 -10.61 6.54 -15.68
CA GLU A 68 -11.76 7.44 -15.77
C GLU A 68 -11.95 8.27 -14.48
N LEU A 69 -11.52 7.74 -13.34
CA LEU A 69 -11.73 8.34 -12.03
C LEU A 69 -10.59 9.27 -11.59
N ARG A 70 -9.33 8.91 -11.91
CA ARG A 70 -8.13 9.57 -11.38
C ARG A 70 -7.57 10.61 -12.35
N THR A 71 -7.04 11.70 -11.81
CA THR A 71 -6.27 12.71 -12.55
C THR A 71 -4.77 12.40 -12.56
N ALA A 72 -4.34 11.46 -11.73
CA ALA A 72 -2.98 10.91 -11.71
C ALA A 72 -2.60 10.30 -13.07
N ILE A 73 -1.32 10.15 -13.32
CA ILE A 73 -0.82 9.37 -14.45
C ILE A 73 -1.14 7.89 -14.17
N CYS A 74 -1.97 7.29 -15.03
CA CYS A 74 -2.37 5.89 -14.89
C CYS A 74 -1.61 5.01 -15.90
N VAL A 75 -0.96 3.96 -15.42
CA VAL A 75 -0.16 3.03 -16.23
C VAL A 75 -0.78 1.63 -16.13
N ASN A 76 -1.14 1.02 -17.30
CA ASN A 76 -1.64 -0.34 -17.33
C ASN A 76 -0.49 -1.31 -17.53
N ALA A 77 0.09 -1.76 -16.44
CA ALA A 77 1.19 -2.74 -16.44
C ALA A 77 1.28 -3.46 -15.10
N ALA A 78 1.80 -4.67 -15.13
CA ALA A 78 2.28 -5.38 -13.96
C ALA A 78 3.70 -4.94 -13.62
N CYS A 79 4.00 -4.76 -12.33
CA CYS A 79 5.36 -4.47 -11.89
C CYS A 79 6.15 -5.77 -11.68
N VAL A 80 7.29 -5.89 -12.35
CA VAL A 80 8.19 -7.07 -12.31
C VAL A 80 9.62 -6.66 -11.97
N PRO A 81 10.44 -7.59 -11.41
CA PRO A 81 11.81 -7.25 -11.04
C PRO A 81 12.79 -7.22 -12.23
N ASP A 82 12.51 -7.97 -13.30
CA ASP A 82 13.42 -8.13 -14.45
C ASP A 82 13.05 -7.14 -15.57
N PRO A 83 13.96 -6.21 -15.94
CA PRO A 83 13.71 -5.21 -16.99
C PRO A 83 13.55 -5.80 -18.39
N THR A 84 13.90 -7.06 -18.61
CA THR A 84 13.73 -7.75 -19.90
C THR A 84 12.34 -8.35 -20.06
N THR A 85 11.58 -8.50 -18.99
CA THR A 85 10.21 -9.02 -18.99
C THR A 85 9.26 -7.96 -19.56
N GLN A 86 8.56 -8.30 -20.64
CA GLN A 86 7.62 -7.39 -21.30
C GLN A 86 6.16 -7.75 -21.06
N HIS A 87 5.89 -8.98 -20.67
CA HIS A 87 4.57 -9.50 -20.40
C HIS A 87 4.57 -10.42 -19.18
N ALA A 88 3.45 -10.46 -18.49
CA ALA A 88 3.22 -11.34 -17.35
C ALA A 88 1.80 -11.90 -17.37
N THR A 89 1.60 -13.10 -16.84
CA THR A 89 0.26 -13.67 -16.66
C THR A 89 -0.33 -13.14 -15.37
N LEU A 90 -1.45 -12.44 -15.47
CA LEU A 90 -2.26 -12.01 -14.35
C LEU A 90 -3.34 -13.05 -14.06
N TYR A 91 -3.41 -13.53 -12.84
CA TYR A 91 -4.49 -14.35 -12.31
C TYR A 91 -5.57 -13.44 -11.77
N MET A 92 -6.73 -13.46 -12.41
CA MET A 92 -7.86 -12.59 -12.06
C MET A 92 -8.94 -13.39 -11.34
N GLU A 93 -9.38 -12.91 -10.19
CA GLU A 93 -10.55 -13.43 -9.55
C GLU A 93 -11.75 -12.48 -9.74
N LYS A 94 -12.96 -12.98 -9.51
CA LYS A 94 -14.22 -12.30 -9.84
C LYS A 94 -14.39 -10.93 -9.17
N LEU A 95 -13.85 -10.74 -7.97
CA LEU A 95 -13.90 -9.48 -7.24
C LEU A 95 -12.79 -8.50 -7.68
N GLY A 96 -11.75 -9.00 -8.34
CA GLY A 96 -10.65 -8.23 -8.90
C GLY A 96 -9.56 -7.86 -7.90
N TYR A 97 -9.86 -7.71 -6.61
CA TYR A 97 -8.92 -7.22 -5.60
C TYR A 97 -7.96 -8.29 -5.03
N LEU A 98 -8.20 -9.58 -5.30
CA LEU A 98 -7.25 -10.67 -5.02
C LEU A 98 -6.52 -11.11 -6.30
N SER A 99 -6.53 -10.27 -7.33
CA SER A 99 -5.86 -10.55 -8.59
C SER A 99 -4.37 -10.22 -8.50
N GLY A 100 -3.50 -11.14 -8.88
CA GLY A 100 -2.05 -10.96 -8.77
C GLY A 100 -1.26 -11.77 -9.79
N LEU A 101 0.06 -11.58 -9.81
CA LEU A 101 0.97 -12.33 -10.70
C LEU A 101 1.27 -13.74 -10.18
N GLN A 102 1.04 -13.98 -8.92
CA GLN A 102 1.10 -15.32 -8.32
C GLN A 102 -0.31 -15.67 -7.91
N GLY A 103 -0.91 -16.67 -8.57
CA GLY A 103 -2.21 -17.18 -8.13
C GLY A 103 -2.11 -17.62 -6.67
N GLU A 104 -2.94 -17.06 -5.81
CA GLU A 104 -3.08 -17.55 -4.44
C GLU A 104 -3.54 -19.02 -4.46
N ARG A 105 -3.28 -19.75 -3.37
CA ARG A 105 -3.85 -21.11 -3.24
C ARG A 105 -5.37 -21.00 -3.25
N GLU A 106 -6.00 -21.69 -4.18
CA GLU A 106 -7.47 -21.70 -4.33
C GLU A 106 -8.22 -21.96 -3.01
N ASP A 107 -7.68 -22.84 -2.15
CA ASP A 107 -8.25 -23.11 -0.82
C ASP A 107 -8.28 -21.88 0.09
N ASP A 108 -7.29 -20.99 -0.01
CA ASP A 108 -7.22 -19.78 0.81
C ASP A 108 -8.21 -18.73 0.29
N VAL A 109 -8.34 -18.61 -1.01
CA VAL A 109 -9.33 -17.75 -1.67
C VAL A 109 -10.74 -18.27 -1.38
N ASN A 110 -10.99 -19.57 -1.55
CA ASN A 110 -12.26 -20.19 -1.23
C ASN A 110 -12.71 -19.85 0.20
N ARG A 111 -11.84 -20.01 1.20
CA ARG A 111 -12.17 -19.67 2.59
C ARG A 111 -12.52 -18.20 2.79
N ARG A 112 -11.91 -17.27 2.04
CA ARG A 112 -12.25 -15.84 2.09
C ARG A 112 -13.61 -15.57 1.49
N TYR A 113 -13.95 -16.24 0.39
CA TYR A 113 -15.25 -16.16 -0.28
C TYR A 113 -16.37 -16.72 0.57
N GLU A 114 -16.19 -17.93 1.13
CA GLU A 114 -17.16 -18.58 2.03
C GLU A 114 -17.51 -17.72 3.25
N LYS A 115 -16.51 -17.06 3.86
CA LYS A 115 -16.74 -16.12 4.97
C LYS A 115 -17.63 -14.92 4.60
N ARG A 116 -17.77 -14.64 3.31
CA ARG A 116 -18.61 -13.58 2.77
C ARG A 116 -19.91 -14.10 2.17
N GLY A 117 -20.17 -15.41 2.26
CA GLY A 117 -21.33 -16.06 1.65
C GLY A 117 -21.26 -16.12 0.12
N LEU A 118 -20.05 -16.08 -0.44
CA LEU A 118 -19.80 -16.09 -1.89
C LEU A 118 -19.17 -17.41 -2.31
N THR A 119 -19.28 -17.74 -3.60
CA THR A 119 -18.63 -18.90 -4.22
C THR A 119 -17.43 -18.42 -5.04
N PHE A 120 -16.30 -19.08 -4.88
CA PHE A 120 -15.13 -18.86 -5.73
C PHE A 120 -15.20 -19.81 -6.93
N ASP A 121 -15.16 -19.26 -8.13
CA ASP A 121 -15.33 -19.99 -9.38
C ASP A 121 -13.97 -20.25 -10.09
N GLY A 122 -12.86 -20.02 -9.42
CA GLY A 122 -11.50 -20.13 -9.97
C GLY A 122 -10.92 -18.80 -10.41
N PHE A 123 -9.71 -18.87 -10.98
CA PHE A 123 -9.04 -17.73 -11.60
C PHE A 123 -9.17 -17.78 -13.11
N ASP A 124 -9.53 -16.65 -13.70
CA ASP A 124 -9.26 -16.39 -15.11
C ASP A 124 -7.82 -15.90 -15.27
N THR A 125 -7.22 -16.09 -16.43
CA THR A 125 -5.88 -15.59 -16.71
C THR A 125 -5.87 -14.66 -17.91
N VAL A 126 -5.07 -13.60 -17.82
CA VAL A 126 -4.84 -12.68 -18.94
C VAL A 126 -3.36 -12.33 -19.03
N ASP A 127 -2.86 -12.22 -20.26
CA ASP A 127 -1.52 -11.69 -20.51
C ASP A 127 -1.56 -10.17 -20.48
N VAL A 128 -0.74 -9.54 -19.62
CA VAL A 128 -0.69 -8.10 -19.42
C VAL A 128 0.71 -7.54 -19.66
N PRO A 129 0.86 -6.29 -20.10
CA PRO A 129 2.15 -5.63 -20.16
C PRO A 129 2.86 -5.70 -18.81
N ALA A 130 4.18 -5.94 -18.82
CA ALA A 130 5.01 -5.97 -17.63
C ALA A 130 6.20 -5.01 -17.76
N MET A 131 6.48 -4.28 -16.69
CA MET A 131 7.57 -3.30 -16.63
C MET A 131 8.16 -3.27 -15.22
N THR A 132 9.43 -2.90 -15.10
CA THR A 132 9.96 -2.55 -13.77
C THR A 132 9.38 -1.23 -13.30
N LEU A 133 9.22 -1.06 -12.00
CA LEU A 133 8.75 0.22 -11.45
C LEU A 133 9.74 1.36 -11.78
N ASP A 134 11.03 1.07 -11.85
CA ASP A 134 12.07 2.03 -12.26
C ASP A 134 11.80 2.58 -13.67
N ARG A 135 11.47 1.70 -14.61
CA ARG A 135 11.12 2.09 -15.98
C ARG A 135 9.82 2.89 -16.02
N ILE A 136 8.78 2.46 -15.30
CA ILE A 136 7.50 3.20 -15.21
C ILE A 136 7.75 4.62 -14.72
N LEU A 137 8.52 4.79 -13.65
CA LEU A 137 8.82 6.12 -13.12
C LEU A 137 9.63 6.94 -14.10
N SER A 138 10.68 6.37 -14.69
CA SER A 138 11.54 7.08 -15.65
C SER A 138 10.78 7.56 -16.90
N GLU A 139 9.79 6.79 -17.36
CA GLU A 139 8.99 7.16 -18.54
C GLU A 139 7.91 8.22 -18.22
N ASN A 140 7.48 8.34 -16.95
CA ASN A 140 6.32 9.16 -16.59
C ASN A 140 6.64 10.39 -15.73
N VAL A 141 7.87 10.55 -15.23
CA VAL A 141 8.26 11.78 -14.54
C VAL A 141 8.95 12.77 -15.48
N PRO A 142 8.84 14.08 -15.24
CA PRO A 142 9.50 15.10 -16.07
C PRO A 142 11.00 14.87 -16.18
N GLY A 143 11.49 14.77 -17.42
CA GLY A 143 12.91 14.57 -17.71
C GLY A 143 13.47 13.18 -17.42
N GLY A 144 12.65 12.21 -17.08
CA GLY A 144 13.04 10.81 -16.85
C GLY A 144 14.03 10.60 -15.70
N LYS A 145 14.13 11.55 -14.76
CA LYS A 145 15.08 11.52 -13.64
C LYS A 145 14.35 11.44 -12.30
N PRO A 146 14.98 10.85 -11.28
CA PRO A 146 14.39 10.78 -9.96
C PRO A 146 13.97 12.14 -9.42
N ILE A 147 12.72 12.20 -8.98
CA ILE A 147 12.10 13.34 -8.26
C ILE A 147 11.79 12.91 -6.83
N PRO A 148 11.60 13.85 -5.90
CA PRO A 148 11.16 13.51 -4.56
C PRO A 148 9.81 12.77 -4.59
N ILE A 149 9.77 11.56 -4.06
CA ILE A 149 8.55 10.78 -3.84
C ILE A 149 8.25 10.84 -2.34
N ASP A 150 7.10 11.42 -1.99
CA ASP A 150 6.68 11.52 -0.60
C ASP A 150 6.32 10.15 -0.04
N PHE A 151 5.50 9.39 -0.77
CA PHE A 151 5.29 7.99 -0.42
C PHE A 151 5.01 7.11 -1.64
N LEU A 152 5.37 5.84 -1.48
CA LEU A 152 5.08 4.75 -2.40
C LEU A 152 4.20 3.74 -1.67
N SER A 153 2.99 3.51 -2.18
CA SER A 153 2.09 2.44 -1.77
C SER A 153 2.28 1.24 -2.69
N VAL A 154 2.41 0.05 -2.12
CA VAL A 154 2.54 -1.22 -2.86
C VAL A 154 1.61 -2.26 -2.25
N ASP A 155 0.61 -2.66 -3.02
CA ASP A 155 -0.39 -3.64 -2.67
C ASP A 155 -0.76 -4.42 -3.95
N VAL A 156 -0.08 -5.55 -4.18
CA VAL A 156 -0.13 -6.31 -5.44
C VAL A 156 -0.40 -7.80 -5.23
N GLU A 157 -0.93 -8.13 -4.03
CA GLU A 157 -1.40 -9.46 -3.68
C GLU A 157 -0.30 -10.54 -3.82
N GLY A 158 0.84 -10.28 -3.16
CA GLY A 158 1.87 -11.29 -2.90
C GLY A 158 3.20 -11.13 -3.64
N THR A 159 3.35 -10.13 -4.50
CA THR A 159 4.61 -9.84 -5.23
C THR A 159 5.23 -8.49 -4.88
N GLU A 160 4.94 -7.94 -3.71
CA GLU A 160 5.40 -6.61 -3.25
C GLU A 160 6.93 -6.49 -3.24
N LEU A 161 7.63 -7.57 -2.85
CA LEU A 161 9.08 -7.60 -2.85
C LEU A 161 9.66 -7.54 -4.27
N ASP A 162 9.00 -8.14 -5.25
CA ASP A 162 9.43 -8.13 -6.64
C ASP A 162 9.22 -6.75 -7.27
N VAL A 163 8.14 -6.04 -6.90
CA VAL A 163 7.96 -4.63 -7.27
C VAL A 163 9.15 -3.79 -6.81
N LEU A 164 9.59 -3.95 -5.55
CA LEU A 164 10.72 -3.20 -5.00
C LEU A 164 12.06 -3.62 -5.57
N ARG A 165 12.24 -4.86 -5.97
CA ARG A 165 13.44 -5.32 -6.70
C ARG A 165 13.54 -4.69 -8.09
N GLY A 166 12.42 -4.32 -8.69
CA GLY A 166 12.33 -3.58 -9.94
C GLY A 166 12.48 -2.06 -9.79
N LEU A 167 12.89 -1.55 -8.61
CA LEU A 167 13.07 -0.13 -8.33
C LEU A 167 14.47 0.14 -7.76
N ASP A 168 15.20 1.10 -8.33
CA ASP A 168 16.42 1.62 -7.70
C ASP A 168 16.07 2.50 -6.49
N LEU A 169 15.97 1.86 -5.32
CA LEU A 169 15.70 2.54 -4.06
C LEU A 169 16.79 3.52 -3.62
N ASN A 170 18.00 3.48 -4.21
CA ASN A 170 19.05 4.46 -3.94
C ASN A 170 18.89 5.72 -4.78
N ALA A 171 18.31 5.60 -5.97
CA ALA A 171 18.02 6.73 -6.86
C ALA A 171 16.70 7.41 -6.47
N TRP A 172 15.58 6.68 -6.44
CA TRP A 172 14.24 7.24 -6.23
C TRP A 172 13.93 7.64 -4.78
N ARG A 173 14.41 6.86 -3.81
CA ARG A 173 14.38 7.18 -2.38
C ARG A 173 13.02 7.67 -1.84
N PRO A 174 11.89 6.95 -1.99
CA PRO A 174 10.63 7.38 -1.40
C PRO A 174 10.79 7.66 0.10
N ARG A 175 10.18 8.76 0.60
CA ARG A 175 10.31 9.10 2.02
C ARG A 175 9.60 8.10 2.91
N VAL A 176 8.42 7.64 2.49
CA VAL A 176 7.66 6.58 3.16
C VAL A 176 7.37 5.47 2.14
N LEU A 177 7.56 4.22 2.56
CA LEU A 177 7.06 3.04 1.86
C LEU A 177 5.88 2.49 2.68
N LEU A 178 4.72 2.38 2.07
CA LEU A 178 3.52 1.73 2.62
C LEU A 178 3.34 0.43 1.84
N ILE A 179 3.54 -0.71 2.49
CA ILE A 179 3.62 -2.01 1.80
C ILE A 179 2.74 -3.02 2.51
N GLU A 180 1.92 -3.72 1.75
CA GLU A 180 1.18 -4.84 2.27
C GLU A 180 2.11 -6.00 2.61
N THR A 181 1.95 -6.59 3.80
CA THR A 181 2.74 -7.72 4.29
C THR A 181 1.83 -8.67 5.07
N ASN A 182 1.13 -9.53 4.36
CA ASN A 182 0.06 -10.38 4.88
C ASN A 182 0.53 -11.49 5.83
N THR A 183 1.81 -11.89 5.76
CA THR A 183 2.37 -12.97 6.57
C THR A 183 3.61 -12.52 7.33
N PRO A 184 3.94 -13.18 8.47
CA PRO A 184 5.21 -12.92 9.17
C PRO A 184 6.45 -13.11 8.27
N ALA A 185 6.44 -14.13 7.41
CA ALA A 185 7.55 -14.40 6.50
C ALA A 185 7.72 -13.29 5.45
N ALA A 186 6.62 -12.79 4.86
CA ALA A 186 6.64 -11.66 3.93
C ALA A 186 7.18 -10.39 4.61
N TRP A 187 6.73 -10.11 5.84
CA TRP A 187 7.22 -8.99 6.63
C TRP A 187 8.71 -9.09 6.96
N GLU A 188 9.20 -10.28 7.36
CA GLU A 188 10.63 -10.49 7.65
C GLU A 188 11.49 -10.32 6.39
N ALA A 189 11.08 -10.91 5.27
CA ALA A 189 11.76 -10.78 3.98
C ALA A 189 11.81 -9.32 3.51
N MET A 190 10.69 -8.60 3.60
CA MET A 190 10.59 -7.18 3.26
C MET A 190 11.48 -6.31 4.14
N SER A 191 11.42 -6.50 5.45
CA SER A 191 12.23 -5.74 6.42
C SER A 191 13.73 -6.00 6.22
N GLY A 192 14.11 -7.26 5.96
CA GLY A 192 15.48 -7.65 5.63
C GLY A 192 15.99 -6.95 4.36
N TYR A 193 15.20 -6.97 3.28
CA TYR A 193 15.54 -6.32 2.02
C TYR A 193 15.70 -4.80 2.20
N LEU A 194 14.70 -4.15 2.79
CA LEU A 194 14.66 -2.70 2.95
C LEU A 194 15.74 -2.14 3.89
N SER A 195 16.18 -2.94 4.86
CA SER A 195 17.28 -2.55 5.76
C SER A 195 18.59 -2.30 5.00
N GLY A 196 18.84 -3.04 3.90
CA GLY A 196 19.98 -2.83 3.00
C GLY A 196 19.99 -1.46 2.31
N PHE A 197 18.84 -0.80 2.23
CA PHE A 197 18.67 0.54 1.67
C PHE A 197 18.48 1.63 2.75
N GLY A 198 18.67 1.27 4.02
CA GLY A 198 18.57 2.19 5.16
C GLY A 198 17.14 2.50 5.61
N TYR A 199 16.14 1.73 5.16
CA TYR A 199 14.78 1.85 5.68
C TYR A 199 14.61 1.04 6.97
N SER A 200 13.83 1.60 7.88
CA SER A 200 13.42 0.96 9.13
C SER A 200 11.90 0.92 9.22
N LEU A 201 11.35 -0.14 9.78
CA LEU A 201 9.94 -0.22 10.09
C LEU A 201 9.58 0.87 11.10
N ALA A 202 8.71 1.78 10.71
CA ALA A 202 8.21 2.85 11.56
C ALA A 202 6.88 2.45 12.24
N ARG A 203 5.99 1.77 11.50
CA ARG A 203 4.67 1.40 12.02
C ARG A 203 4.05 0.24 11.24
N ARG A 204 3.11 -0.46 11.89
CA ARG A 204 2.20 -1.40 11.24
C ARG A 204 0.74 -1.01 11.48
N LEU A 205 -0.08 -1.10 10.44
CA LEU A 205 -1.52 -0.98 10.49
C LEU A 205 -2.11 -2.24 9.86
N ALA A 206 -2.67 -3.12 10.69
CA ALA A 206 -3.18 -4.43 10.25
C ALA A 206 -2.15 -5.18 9.37
N VAL A 207 -2.43 -5.32 8.08
CA VAL A 207 -1.56 -5.99 7.10
C VAL A 207 -0.53 -5.04 6.48
N ASN A 208 -0.67 -3.74 6.68
CA ASN A 208 0.19 -2.72 6.07
C ASN A 208 1.37 -2.35 6.97
N SER A 209 2.56 -2.27 6.38
CA SER A 209 3.82 -1.89 7.04
C SER A 209 4.35 -0.59 6.46
N LEU A 210 4.68 0.37 7.33
CA LEU A 210 5.24 1.66 6.93
C LEU A 210 6.72 1.71 7.29
N TYR A 211 7.55 1.95 6.27
CA TYR A 211 9.00 2.05 6.40
C TYR A 211 9.48 3.45 6.05
N VAL A 212 10.47 3.95 6.78
CA VAL A 212 11.10 5.26 6.55
C VAL A 212 12.61 5.17 6.75
N ARG A 213 13.37 6.13 6.21
CA ARG A 213 14.84 6.18 6.36
C ARG A 213 15.31 7.03 7.54
N ASP A 214 14.67 8.18 7.75
CA ASP A 214 15.08 9.11 8.79
C ASP A 214 14.59 8.62 10.16
N PRO A 215 15.46 8.44 11.16
CA PRO A 215 15.05 8.08 12.52
C PRO A 215 14.03 9.05 13.14
N ARG A 216 14.08 10.33 12.76
CA ARG A 216 13.09 11.34 13.19
C ARG A 216 11.70 11.04 12.61
N ASP A 217 11.64 10.52 11.39
CA ASP A 217 10.39 10.10 10.76
C ASP A 217 9.84 8.82 11.44
N VAL A 218 10.69 7.92 11.93
CA VAL A 218 10.26 6.78 12.76
C VAL A 218 9.57 7.29 14.03
N GLU A 219 10.21 8.18 14.78
CA GLU A 219 9.64 8.73 16.01
C GLU A 219 8.33 9.49 15.75
N ARG A 220 8.31 10.30 14.69
CA ARG A 220 7.14 11.03 14.27
C ARG A 220 5.98 10.09 13.92
N MET A 221 6.22 9.08 13.06
CA MET A 221 5.19 8.12 12.64
C MET A 221 4.60 7.37 13.84
N GLN A 222 5.43 6.97 14.79
CA GLN A 222 5.01 6.28 16.02
C GLN A 222 4.22 7.15 16.97
N SER A 223 4.46 8.47 16.97
CA SER A 223 3.79 9.41 17.88
C SER A 223 2.40 9.83 17.42
N ILE A 224 2.04 9.62 16.15
CA ILE A 224 0.77 10.06 15.60
C ILE A 224 -0.37 9.19 16.16
N SER A 225 -1.42 9.85 16.66
CA SER A 225 -2.71 9.25 16.96
C SER A 225 -3.78 10.03 16.22
N VAL A 226 -4.57 9.35 15.41
CA VAL A 226 -5.61 9.97 14.60
C VAL A 226 -6.92 9.22 14.76
N LYS A 227 -8.01 9.95 14.64
CA LYS A 227 -9.36 9.41 14.58
C LYS A 227 -10.05 10.03 13.38
N CYS A 228 -10.42 9.22 12.43
CA CYS A 228 -11.00 9.68 11.18
C CYS A 228 -12.23 8.87 10.79
N TRP A 229 -13.02 9.48 9.91
CA TRP A 229 -14.11 8.81 9.23
C TRP A 229 -13.63 8.32 7.88
N ILE A 230 -13.87 7.05 7.59
CA ILE A 230 -13.61 6.46 6.28
C ILE A 230 -14.88 6.57 5.45
N GLU A 231 -14.77 7.20 4.30
CA GLU A 231 -15.89 7.41 3.39
C GLU A 231 -16.39 6.10 2.79
N PRO A 232 -17.70 5.96 2.58
CA PRO A 232 -18.25 4.78 1.95
C PRO A 232 -17.77 4.67 0.50
N THR A 233 -17.23 3.51 0.15
CA THR A 233 -16.77 3.20 -1.21
C THR A 233 -17.41 1.91 -1.68
N PRO A 234 -18.40 1.97 -2.59
CA PRO A 234 -18.98 0.76 -3.15
C PRO A 234 -17.93 -0.01 -3.94
N HIS A 235 -18.03 -1.34 -3.86
CA HIS A 235 -17.16 -2.21 -4.65
C HIS A 235 -17.45 -2.03 -6.14
N PRO A 236 -16.42 -1.87 -7.02
CA PRO A 236 -16.65 -1.56 -8.44
C PRO A 236 -17.38 -2.68 -9.22
N PHE A 237 -17.28 -3.93 -8.76
CA PHE A 237 -17.88 -5.08 -9.43
C PHE A 237 -19.20 -5.57 -8.82
N GLY A 238 -19.75 -4.85 -7.85
CA GLY A 238 -21.06 -5.16 -7.29
C GLY A 238 -21.23 -4.71 -5.86
N ALA A 239 -22.35 -4.07 -5.55
CA ALA A 239 -22.65 -3.56 -4.21
C ALA A 239 -22.80 -4.70 -3.19
N GLU A 240 -23.29 -5.86 -3.59
CA GLU A 240 -23.42 -7.06 -2.76
C GLU A 240 -22.06 -7.63 -2.29
N LEU A 241 -21.00 -7.30 -3.02
CA LEU A 241 -19.64 -7.73 -2.71
C LEU A 241 -18.92 -6.75 -1.76
N THR A 242 -19.51 -5.57 -1.56
CA THR A 242 -18.92 -4.53 -0.72
C THR A 242 -19.24 -4.79 0.75
N PRO A 243 -18.25 -4.87 1.64
CA PRO A 243 -18.49 -4.94 3.07
C PRO A 243 -19.37 -3.78 3.55
N GLN A 244 -20.28 -4.04 4.50
CA GLN A 244 -21.23 -3.04 5.01
C GLN A 244 -20.56 -1.72 5.40
N GLN A 245 -19.40 -1.78 6.02
CA GLN A 245 -18.62 -0.61 6.43
C GLN A 245 -18.18 0.28 5.25
N HIS A 246 -17.87 -0.30 4.10
CA HIS A 246 -17.48 0.46 2.89
C HIS A 246 -18.69 1.06 2.16
N VAL A 247 -19.89 0.50 2.38
CA VAL A 247 -21.13 1.07 1.83
C VAL A 247 -21.61 2.25 2.67
N THR A 248 -21.52 2.13 4.00
CA THR A 248 -22.05 3.12 4.96
C THR A 248 -21.01 4.07 5.54
N GLY A 249 -19.73 3.81 5.31
CA GLY A 249 -18.62 4.46 5.98
C GLY A 249 -18.43 3.96 7.42
N TYR A 250 -17.31 4.28 8.04
CA TYR A 250 -17.02 3.87 9.42
C TYR A 250 -15.91 4.69 10.05
N GLN A 251 -15.87 4.68 11.38
CA GLN A 251 -14.84 5.38 12.12
C GLN A 251 -13.66 4.49 12.44
N VAL A 252 -12.45 4.99 12.17
CA VAL A 252 -11.19 4.35 12.51
C VAL A 252 -10.49 5.16 13.60
N ASN A 253 -9.94 4.46 14.58
CA ASN A 253 -9.02 5.03 15.57
C ASN A 253 -7.65 4.38 15.34
N VAL A 254 -6.68 5.19 14.95
CA VAL A 254 -5.28 4.81 14.78
C VAL A 254 -4.52 5.36 15.98
N PRO A 255 -4.34 4.59 17.06
CA PRO A 255 -3.67 5.06 18.27
C PRO A 255 -2.17 5.23 18.03
N ALA A 256 -1.51 6.08 18.81
CA ALA A 256 -0.06 6.15 18.81
C ALA A 256 0.54 4.80 19.25
N GLU A 257 1.61 4.37 18.60
CA GLU A 257 2.30 3.16 19.02
C GLU A 257 3.02 3.37 20.36
N VAL A 258 2.80 2.44 21.28
CA VAL A 258 3.57 2.41 22.53
C VAL A 258 4.96 1.90 22.21
N LYS A 259 6.00 2.74 22.42
CA LYS A 259 7.39 2.29 22.23
C LYS A 259 7.65 1.04 23.06
N PRO A 260 8.12 -0.07 22.48
CA PRO A 260 8.43 -1.26 23.24
C PRO A 260 9.49 -0.91 24.30
N VAL A 261 9.22 -1.29 25.56
CA VAL A 261 10.18 -1.06 26.67
C VAL A 261 11.49 -1.74 26.30
N ARG A 262 12.56 -0.97 26.09
CA ARG A 262 13.86 -1.52 25.70
C ARG A 262 14.25 -2.62 26.69
N LYS A 263 14.51 -3.83 26.17
CA LYS A 263 14.91 -5.03 26.95
C LYS A 263 16.10 -4.75 27.92
N SER A 264 16.87 -3.70 27.68
CA SER A 264 17.93 -3.25 28.56
C SER A 264 17.45 -2.73 29.93
N ARG A 265 16.25 -2.18 30.05
CA ARG A 265 15.67 -1.79 31.35
C ARG A 265 15.16 -3.00 32.13
N LEU A 266 14.58 -3.99 31.43
CA LEU A 266 14.13 -5.22 32.06
C LEU A 266 15.29 -6.05 32.58
N ARG A 267 16.41 -6.16 31.86
CA ARG A 267 17.63 -6.81 32.34
C ARG A 267 18.24 -6.11 33.57
N ARG A 268 18.23 -4.77 33.61
CA ARG A 268 18.70 -4.02 34.79
C ARG A 268 17.75 -4.16 35.99
N LEU A 269 16.47 -4.28 35.78
CA LEU A 269 15.45 -4.50 36.81
C LEU A 269 15.59 -5.92 37.40
N ILE A 270 15.75 -6.93 36.55
CA ILE A 270 15.95 -8.33 36.94
C ILE A 270 17.26 -8.48 37.68
N HIS A 271 18.38 -7.82 37.25
CA HIS A 271 19.66 -7.84 37.95
C HIS A 271 19.62 -7.11 39.30
N ARG A 272 18.73 -6.09 39.47
CA ARG A 272 18.49 -5.43 40.75
C ARG A 272 17.61 -6.23 41.72
N LEU A 273 16.71 -7.06 41.20
CA LEU A 273 15.76 -7.82 42.01
C LEU A 273 16.24 -9.26 42.34
N PHE A 274 17.15 -9.80 41.53
CA PHE A 274 17.61 -11.19 41.65
C PHE A 274 19.14 -11.35 41.55
N GLY A 275 19.89 -10.25 41.66
CA GLY A 275 21.36 -10.29 41.62
C GLY A 275 21.95 -10.92 42.86
N LYS A 276 22.34 -12.19 42.77
CA LYS A 276 23.51 -12.76 43.43
C LYS A 276 24.51 -13.17 42.38
#